data_52b1fa1e7b1519f5a284bd08c184f2d6
#
_entry.id   52b1fa1e7b1519f5a284bd08c184f2d6
#
_cell.length_a   1.000
_cell.length_b   1.000
_cell.length_c   1.000
_cell.angle_alpha   90.00
_cell.angle_beta   90.00
_cell.angle_gamma   90.00
#
_symmetry.space_group_name_H-M   'P 1'
#
loop_
_entity.id
_entity.type
_entity.pdbx_description
1 polymer ?
#
loop_
_entity_poly.entity_id
_entity_poly.type
_entity_poly.pdbx_seq_one_letter_code
_entity_poly.pdbx_strand_id
1 'polypeptide(L)'
;MRLRWLLAWLTGLTLSAALLAPAAAFAAETQTIHFSGTDSRASANPCSGAPGTLTIVFSGVVHTTDLGDGTFHVTGTMTGTVTFVPDDPSQPSFTGHLAEWFDQNVNSRNATITIAENVILHGSDGSLGKGHILFHLTVNANGTVTSSIDVDQLTC
;
A
#
# COMPACT_ATOMS: atom_id res chain seq x y z
N MET A 1 -63.64 -34.51 -15.51
CA MET A 1 -62.24 -34.87 -15.82
C MET A 1 -61.51 -33.76 -16.60
N ARG A 2 -61.91 -32.48 -16.48
CA ARG A 2 -61.28 -31.34 -17.21
C ARG A 2 -60.70 -30.26 -16.32
N LEU A 3 -60.77 -30.39 -15.00
CA LEU A 3 -60.30 -29.35 -14.07
C LEU A 3 -58.85 -29.55 -13.59
N ARG A 4 -58.25 -30.71 -13.78
CA ARG A 4 -56.90 -31.02 -13.32
C ARG A 4 -55.79 -30.53 -14.27
N TRP A 5 -56.12 -30.19 -15.52
CA TRP A 5 -55.16 -29.72 -16.51
C TRP A 5 -54.89 -28.19 -16.44
N LEU A 6 -55.81 -27.43 -15.87
CA LEU A 6 -55.67 -25.97 -15.77
C LEU A 6 -54.74 -25.55 -14.58
N LEU A 7 -54.61 -26.39 -13.58
CA LEU A 7 -53.75 -26.12 -12.44
C LEU A 7 -52.25 -26.44 -12.72
N ALA A 8 -51.97 -27.27 -13.71
CA ALA A 8 -50.60 -27.62 -14.08
C ALA A 8 -49.89 -26.52 -14.89
N TRP A 9 -50.64 -25.60 -15.51
CA TRP A 9 -50.07 -24.51 -16.30
C TRP A 9 -49.76 -23.24 -15.48
N LEU A 10 -50.40 -23.06 -14.36
CA LEU A 10 -50.18 -21.90 -13.49
C LEU A 10 -48.95 -22.03 -12.59
N THR A 11 -48.48 -23.23 -12.30
CA THR A 11 -47.24 -23.45 -11.49
C THR A 11 -45.96 -23.34 -12.31
N GLY A 12 -46.06 -23.48 -13.66
CA GLY A 12 -44.86 -23.34 -14.53
C GLY A 12 -44.43 -21.91 -14.82
N LEU A 13 -45.33 -20.93 -14.68
CA LEU A 13 -45.01 -19.54 -15.02
C LEU A 13 -44.38 -18.72 -13.88
N THR A 14 -44.55 -19.15 -12.64
CA THR A 14 -44.02 -18.41 -11.48
C THR A 14 -42.56 -18.72 -11.16
N LEU A 15 -42.03 -19.84 -11.67
CA LEU A 15 -40.64 -20.24 -11.40
C LEU A 15 -39.64 -19.59 -12.37
N SER A 16 -40.10 -19.08 -13.50
CA SER A 16 -39.23 -18.46 -14.53
C SER A 16 -38.95 -16.98 -14.30
N ALA A 17 -39.72 -16.30 -13.42
CA ALA A 17 -39.53 -14.87 -13.14
C ALA A 17 -38.48 -14.61 -12.05
N ALA A 18 -38.13 -15.62 -11.26
CA ALA A 18 -37.17 -15.48 -10.16
C ALA A 18 -35.70 -15.54 -10.62
N LEU A 19 -35.43 -15.95 -11.88
CA LEU A 19 -34.09 -16.10 -12.45
C LEU A 19 -33.58 -14.85 -13.18
N LEU A 20 -34.40 -13.80 -13.28
CA LEU A 20 -34.06 -12.53 -13.94
C LEU A 20 -33.92 -11.36 -12.94
N ALA A 21 -33.71 -11.63 -11.66
CA ALA A 21 -33.26 -10.58 -10.77
C ALA A 21 -31.88 -10.14 -11.27
N PRO A 22 -31.69 -8.88 -11.70
CA PRO A 22 -30.35 -8.40 -12.04
C PRO A 22 -29.48 -8.64 -10.80
N ALA A 23 -28.36 -9.34 -10.98
CA ALA A 23 -27.36 -9.39 -9.95
C ALA A 23 -27.08 -7.93 -9.55
N ALA A 24 -27.29 -7.60 -8.28
CA ALA A 24 -26.99 -6.26 -7.79
C ALA A 24 -25.51 -6.02 -8.13
N ALA A 25 -25.27 -5.16 -9.12
CA ALA A 25 -23.91 -4.72 -9.41
C ALA A 25 -23.48 -3.87 -8.20
N PHE A 26 -22.61 -4.41 -7.37
CA PHE A 26 -21.95 -3.62 -6.35
C PHE A 26 -21.15 -2.55 -7.07
N ALA A 27 -21.47 -1.29 -6.83
CA ALA A 27 -20.68 -0.18 -7.37
C ALA A 27 -19.33 -0.17 -6.63
N ALA A 28 -18.24 -0.06 -7.37
CA ALA A 28 -16.94 0.15 -6.78
C ALA A 28 -16.95 1.46 -5.99
N GLU A 29 -16.48 1.42 -4.75
CA GLU A 29 -16.33 2.60 -3.91
C GLU A 29 -14.87 3.03 -3.92
N THR A 30 -14.62 4.30 -4.27
CA THR A 30 -13.28 4.88 -4.24
C THR A 30 -13.21 5.97 -3.19
N GLN A 31 -12.20 5.88 -2.33
CA GLN A 31 -11.91 6.85 -1.28
C GLN A 31 -10.52 7.43 -1.50
N THR A 32 -10.40 8.75 -1.28
CA THR A 32 -9.11 9.45 -1.26
C THR A 32 -8.88 10.04 0.13
N ILE A 33 -7.74 9.72 0.71
CA ILE A 33 -7.35 10.18 2.05
C ILE A 33 -6.02 10.91 1.94
N HIS A 34 -5.97 12.15 2.44
CA HIS A 34 -4.74 12.88 2.66
C HIS A 34 -4.26 12.65 4.09
N PHE A 35 -2.98 12.41 4.25
CA PHE A 35 -2.37 12.18 5.55
C PHE A 35 -1.08 12.99 5.72
N SER A 36 -0.72 13.28 6.95
CA SER A 36 0.56 13.92 7.31
C SER A 36 0.92 13.55 8.73
N GLY A 37 2.20 13.63 9.05
CA GLY A 37 2.67 13.30 10.37
C GLY A 37 4.15 13.59 10.58
N THR A 38 4.60 13.29 11.78
CA THR A 38 6.00 13.31 12.16
C THR A 38 6.32 12.01 12.89
N ASP A 39 7.37 11.32 12.44
CA ASP A 39 7.96 10.17 13.11
C ASP A 39 9.34 10.57 13.62
N SER A 40 9.67 10.21 14.87
CA SER A 40 10.96 10.46 15.45
C SER A 40 11.39 9.26 16.29
N ARG A 41 12.56 8.69 15.97
CA ARG A 41 13.03 7.45 16.57
C ARG A 41 14.55 7.40 16.64
N ALA A 42 15.07 6.60 17.59
CA ALA A 42 16.48 6.24 17.60
C ALA A 42 16.84 5.47 16.30
N SER A 43 17.95 5.81 15.71
CA SER A 43 18.41 5.24 14.44
C SER A 43 19.93 5.31 14.36
N ALA A 44 20.49 4.73 13.31
CA ALA A 44 21.90 4.84 12.98
C ALA A 44 22.12 5.84 11.84
N ASN A 45 23.24 6.54 11.87
CA ASN A 45 23.73 7.35 10.78
C ASN A 45 23.81 6.49 9.51
N PRO A 46 23.17 6.88 8.39
CA PRO A 46 23.11 6.05 7.18
C PRO A 46 24.49 5.75 6.59
N CYS A 47 25.50 6.59 6.84
CA CYS A 47 26.83 6.45 6.25
C CYS A 47 27.86 5.88 7.23
N SER A 48 27.85 6.28 8.50
CA SER A 48 28.85 5.84 9.49
C SER A 48 28.36 4.75 10.44
N GLY A 49 27.05 4.54 10.54
CA GLY A 49 26.44 3.64 11.52
C GLY A 49 26.40 4.19 12.94
N ALA A 50 26.86 5.44 13.18
CA ALA A 50 26.83 6.05 14.51
C ALA A 50 25.39 6.26 15.01
N PRO A 51 25.11 6.08 16.32
CA PRO A 51 23.76 6.25 16.86
C PRO A 51 23.31 7.70 16.82
N GLY A 52 22.00 7.91 16.77
CA GLY A 52 21.38 9.23 16.76
C GLY A 52 19.89 9.17 16.66
N THR A 53 19.26 10.30 16.37
CA THR A 53 17.81 10.44 16.22
C THR A 53 17.47 10.79 14.77
N LEU A 54 16.64 9.95 14.16
CA LEU A 54 16.02 10.18 12.86
C LEU A 54 14.64 10.81 13.08
N THR A 55 14.38 11.91 12.39
CA THR A 55 13.05 12.55 12.34
C THR A 55 12.61 12.67 10.89
N ILE A 56 11.37 12.24 10.60
CA ILE A 56 10.73 12.35 9.30
C ILE A 56 9.45 13.15 9.48
N VAL A 57 9.31 14.26 8.76
CA VAL A 57 8.07 15.02 8.63
C VAL A 57 7.52 14.73 7.25
N PHE A 58 6.34 14.14 7.17
CA PHE A 58 5.81 13.61 5.91
C PHE A 58 4.38 14.05 5.64
N SER A 59 4.00 14.00 4.37
CA SER A 59 2.62 14.10 3.90
C SER A 59 2.43 13.24 2.65
N GLY A 60 1.19 12.82 2.44
CA GLY A 60 0.88 11.95 1.32
C GLY A 60 -0.60 11.86 1.01
N VAL A 61 -0.91 11.05 0.01
CA VAL A 61 -2.26 10.72 -0.40
C VAL A 61 -2.40 9.23 -0.64
N VAL A 62 -3.52 8.67 -0.21
CA VAL A 62 -3.91 7.27 -0.45
C VAL A 62 -5.22 7.26 -1.21
N HIS A 63 -5.29 6.44 -2.25
CA HIS A 63 -6.50 6.08 -2.96
C HIS A 63 -6.82 4.63 -2.68
N THR A 64 -8.02 4.36 -2.18
CA THR A 64 -8.52 3.01 -1.94
C THR A 64 -9.73 2.78 -2.82
N THR A 65 -9.76 1.67 -3.55
CA THR A 65 -10.92 1.22 -4.32
C THR A 65 -11.36 -0.14 -3.80
N ASP A 66 -12.59 -0.20 -3.31
CA ASP A 66 -13.28 -1.44 -2.93
C ASP A 66 -14.22 -1.83 -4.08
N LEU A 67 -14.04 -3.02 -4.64
CA LEU A 67 -14.88 -3.53 -5.73
C LEU A 67 -16.13 -4.28 -5.23
N GLY A 68 -16.33 -4.38 -3.90
CA GLY A 68 -17.52 -4.99 -3.30
C GLY A 68 -17.58 -6.53 -3.34
N ASP A 69 -16.57 -7.18 -3.92
CA ASP A 69 -16.42 -8.63 -4.01
C ASP A 69 -15.27 -9.18 -3.12
N GLY A 70 -14.78 -8.35 -2.20
CA GLY A 70 -13.59 -8.62 -1.39
C GLY A 70 -12.28 -8.30 -2.10
N THR A 71 -12.34 -7.64 -3.24
CA THR A 71 -11.15 -7.12 -3.94
C THR A 71 -10.91 -5.66 -3.55
N PHE A 72 -9.69 -5.38 -3.08
CA PHE A 72 -9.24 -4.05 -2.72
C PHE A 72 -8.02 -3.67 -3.54
N HIS A 73 -8.01 -2.42 -3.99
CA HIS A 73 -6.85 -1.80 -4.62
C HIS A 73 -6.51 -0.51 -3.86
N VAL A 74 -5.27 -0.42 -3.39
CA VAL A 74 -4.76 0.73 -2.63
C VAL A 74 -3.51 1.24 -3.32
N THR A 75 -3.49 2.52 -3.65
CA THR A 75 -2.27 3.19 -4.15
C THR A 75 -2.01 4.43 -3.34
N GLY A 76 -0.76 4.80 -3.20
CA GLY A 76 -0.43 6.04 -2.52
C GLY A 76 0.94 6.57 -2.84
N THR A 77 1.11 7.83 -2.49
CA THR A 77 2.41 8.50 -2.55
C THR A 77 2.64 9.26 -1.25
N MET A 78 3.88 9.29 -0.83
CA MET A 78 4.33 10.05 0.32
C MET A 78 5.61 10.81 -0.03
N THR A 79 5.72 12.04 0.46
CA THR A 79 6.96 12.81 0.44
C THR A 79 7.26 13.33 1.82
N GLY A 80 8.53 13.50 2.14
CA GLY A 80 8.91 13.98 3.46
C GLY A 80 10.27 14.65 3.51
N THR A 81 10.47 15.40 4.58
CA THR A 81 11.78 15.91 4.97
C THR A 81 12.36 14.98 6.02
N VAL A 82 13.60 14.58 5.83
CA VAL A 82 14.36 13.71 6.73
C VAL A 82 15.43 14.51 7.42
N THR A 83 15.55 14.35 8.74
CA THR A 83 16.63 14.93 9.55
C THR A 83 17.21 13.82 10.43
N PHE A 84 18.52 13.67 10.40
CA PHE A 84 19.25 12.82 11.34
C PHE A 84 20.19 13.67 12.18
N VAL A 85 20.09 13.54 13.50
CA VAL A 85 20.97 14.21 14.49
C VAL A 85 21.74 13.14 15.22
N PRO A 86 23.07 13.08 15.13
CA PRO A 86 23.87 12.10 15.85
C PRO A 86 23.89 12.40 17.35
N ASP A 87 24.03 11.36 18.17
CA ASP A 87 24.22 11.50 19.62
C ASP A 87 25.58 12.11 19.95
N ASP A 88 26.59 11.80 19.13
CA ASP A 88 27.94 12.43 19.23
C ASP A 88 27.98 13.66 18.29
N PRO A 89 28.10 14.88 18.84
CA PRO A 89 28.13 16.11 18.08
C PRO A 89 29.36 16.26 17.15
N SER A 90 30.36 15.41 17.28
CA SER A 90 31.50 15.37 16.35
C SER A 90 31.18 14.66 15.03
N GLN A 91 30.10 13.91 14.98
CA GLN A 91 29.61 13.23 13.77
C GLN A 91 28.72 14.16 12.93
N PRO A 92 28.67 13.99 11.60
CA PRO A 92 27.82 14.81 10.75
C PRO A 92 26.34 14.53 11.00
N SER A 93 25.55 15.60 11.03
CA SER A 93 24.09 15.52 10.89
C SER A 93 23.71 15.45 9.41
N PHE A 94 22.53 14.92 9.12
CA PHE A 94 22.01 14.83 7.75
C PHE A 94 20.63 15.46 7.65
N THR A 95 20.38 16.11 6.51
CA THR A 95 19.06 16.60 6.14
C THR A 95 18.79 16.25 4.69
N GLY A 96 17.52 16.02 4.36
CA GLY A 96 17.17 15.69 2.99
C GLY A 96 15.70 15.43 2.78
N HIS A 97 15.42 14.73 1.68
CA HIS A 97 14.05 14.44 1.26
C HIS A 97 13.90 12.96 0.94
N LEU A 98 12.70 12.45 1.23
CA LEU A 98 12.24 11.16 0.77
C LEU A 98 11.04 11.32 -0.16
N ALA A 99 10.90 10.37 -1.07
CA ALA A 99 9.70 10.16 -1.88
C ALA A 99 9.42 8.66 -1.94
N GLU A 100 8.18 8.30 -1.61
CA GLU A 100 7.71 6.92 -1.60
C GLU A 100 6.47 6.79 -2.50
N TRP A 101 6.38 5.69 -3.19
CA TRP A 101 5.18 5.21 -3.84
C TRP A 101 4.88 3.80 -3.33
N PHE A 102 3.61 3.50 -3.09
CA PHE A 102 3.18 2.17 -2.69
C PHE A 102 1.89 1.77 -3.41
N ASP A 103 1.77 0.47 -3.61
CA ASP A 103 0.61 -0.20 -4.20
C ASP A 103 0.31 -1.47 -3.42
N GLN A 104 -0.97 -1.73 -3.19
CA GLN A 104 -1.44 -2.98 -2.62
C GLN A 104 -2.69 -3.45 -3.36
N ASN A 105 -2.67 -4.69 -3.80
CA ASN A 105 -3.81 -5.38 -4.36
C ASN A 105 -4.15 -6.60 -3.52
N VAL A 106 -5.41 -6.75 -3.15
CA VAL A 106 -5.92 -7.91 -2.42
C VAL A 106 -7.16 -8.44 -3.12
N ASN A 107 -7.19 -9.73 -3.36
CA ASN A 107 -8.36 -10.43 -3.88
C ASN A 107 -8.44 -11.85 -3.31
N SER A 108 -9.44 -12.63 -3.70
CA SER A 108 -9.64 -14.00 -3.20
C SER A 108 -8.52 -14.98 -3.56
N ARG A 109 -7.62 -14.63 -4.48
CA ARG A 109 -6.54 -15.52 -4.97
C ARG A 109 -5.17 -15.14 -4.45
N ASN A 110 -4.91 -13.85 -4.29
CA ASN A 110 -3.61 -13.35 -3.87
C ASN A 110 -3.70 -11.98 -3.17
N ALA A 111 -2.63 -11.66 -2.47
CA ALA A 111 -2.34 -10.32 -2.00
C ALA A 111 -0.97 -9.91 -2.54
N THR A 112 -0.88 -8.71 -3.07
CA THR A 112 0.37 -8.14 -3.59
C THR A 112 0.60 -6.79 -2.93
N ILE A 113 1.84 -6.52 -2.51
CA ILE A 113 2.28 -5.21 -2.04
C ILE A 113 3.57 -4.84 -2.77
N THR A 114 3.66 -3.58 -3.19
CA THR A 114 4.87 -2.99 -3.77
C THR A 114 5.13 -1.65 -3.09
N ILE A 115 6.38 -1.41 -2.70
CA ILE A 115 6.86 -0.15 -2.13
C ILE A 115 8.12 0.23 -2.87
N ALA A 116 8.20 1.47 -3.33
CA ALA A 116 9.41 2.05 -3.90
C ALA A 116 9.70 3.37 -3.19
N GLU A 117 10.86 3.47 -2.55
CA GLU A 117 11.29 4.66 -1.83
C GLU A 117 12.63 5.14 -2.36
N ASN A 118 12.78 6.46 -2.47
CA ASN A 118 14.03 7.12 -2.74
C ASN A 118 14.29 8.17 -1.67
N VAL A 119 15.53 8.22 -1.18
CA VAL A 119 15.96 9.22 -0.21
C VAL A 119 17.28 9.86 -0.68
N ILE A 120 17.38 11.17 -0.49
CA ILE A 120 18.61 11.93 -0.72
C ILE A 120 18.89 12.76 0.52
N LEU A 121 20.08 12.58 1.09
CA LEU A 121 20.53 13.19 2.35
C LEU A 121 21.82 13.97 2.11
N HIS A 122 21.91 15.16 2.67
CA HIS A 122 23.11 16.01 2.67
C HIS A 122 23.66 16.09 4.09
N GLY A 123 24.89 15.68 4.25
CA GLY A 123 25.64 15.78 5.49
C GLY A 123 26.13 17.19 5.76
N SER A 124 26.22 17.56 7.04
CA SER A 124 26.79 18.85 7.47
C SER A 124 28.28 19.01 7.15
N ASP A 125 28.94 17.90 6.86
CA ASP A 125 30.35 17.82 6.40
C ASP A 125 30.50 17.85 4.86
N GLY A 126 29.39 17.98 4.12
CA GLY A 126 29.36 17.95 2.66
C GLY A 126 29.21 16.55 2.07
N SER A 127 29.10 15.51 2.88
CA SER A 127 28.79 14.15 2.40
C SER A 127 27.41 14.06 1.80
N LEU A 128 27.18 13.06 0.92
CA LEU A 128 25.92 12.83 0.23
C LEU A 128 25.51 11.39 0.40
N GLY A 129 24.36 11.15 1.06
CA GLY A 129 23.71 9.85 1.15
C GLY A 129 22.59 9.71 0.14
N LYS A 130 22.51 8.57 -0.54
CA LYS A 130 21.40 8.22 -1.44
C LYS A 130 20.91 6.82 -1.09
N GLY A 131 19.61 6.69 -0.85
CA GLY A 131 18.95 5.42 -0.62
C GLY A 131 17.91 5.15 -1.70
N HIS A 132 17.82 3.88 -2.09
CA HIS A 132 16.77 3.35 -2.94
C HIS A 132 16.31 2.03 -2.35
N ILE A 133 15.02 1.95 -2.05
CA ILE A 133 14.36 0.74 -1.55
C ILE A 133 13.31 0.33 -2.58
N LEU A 134 13.31 -0.93 -2.95
CA LEU A 134 12.25 -1.56 -3.71
C LEU A 134 11.85 -2.85 -3.01
N PHE A 135 10.65 -2.88 -2.48
CA PHE A 135 10.04 -4.05 -1.89
C PHE A 135 8.84 -4.50 -2.71
N HIS A 136 8.79 -5.78 -3.04
CA HIS A 136 7.63 -6.39 -3.68
C HIS A 136 7.38 -7.77 -3.09
N LEU A 137 6.13 -8.02 -2.70
CA LEU A 137 5.70 -9.30 -2.15
C LEU A 137 4.37 -9.70 -2.77
N THR A 138 4.28 -10.95 -3.24
CA THR A 138 3.02 -11.59 -3.61
C THR A 138 2.82 -12.85 -2.79
N VAL A 139 1.64 -12.96 -2.17
CA VAL A 139 1.22 -14.10 -1.35
C VAL A 139 -0.07 -14.65 -1.94
N ASN A 140 -0.14 -15.97 -2.16
CA ASN A 140 -1.36 -16.62 -2.65
C ASN A 140 -2.38 -16.83 -1.51
N ALA A 141 -3.59 -17.29 -1.85
CA ALA A 141 -4.68 -17.55 -0.89
C ALA A 141 -4.32 -18.54 0.22
N ASN A 142 -3.31 -19.40 0.02
CA ASN A 142 -2.84 -20.36 1.01
C ASN A 142 -1.74 -19.79 1.93
N GLY A 143 -1.42 -18.51 1.82
CA GLY A 143 -0.36 -17.86 2.60
C GLY A 143 1.05 -18.15 2.07
N THR A 144 1.19 -18.76 0.89
CA THR A 144 2.51 -19.07 0.30
C THR A 144 3.01 -17.87 -0.48
N VAL A 145 4.25 -17.46 -0.21
CA VAL A 145 4.94 -16.43 -1.00
C VAL A 145 5.25 -16.98 -2.39
N THR A 146 4.77 -16.30 -3.42
CA THR A 146 4.96 -16.69 -4.83
C THR A 146 5.93 -15.79 -5.56
N SER A 147 6.14 -14.56 -5.07
CA SER A 147 7.13 -13.61 -5.56
C SER A 147 7.61 -12.75 -4.42
N SER A 148 8.90 -12.45 -4.39
CA SER A 148 9.51 -11.52 -3.45
C SER A 148 10.70 -10.84 -4.11
N ILE A 149 10.71 -9.51 -4.03
CA ILE A 149 11.86 -8.66 -4.40
C ILE A 149 12.13 -7.78 -3.20
N ASP A 150 13.38 -7.73 -2.78
CA ASP A 150 13.84 -6.87 -1.70
C ASP A 150 15.18 -6.29 -2.12
N VAL A 151 15.16 -4.99 -2.45
CA VAL A 151 16.34 -4.23 -2.86
C VAL A 151 16.46 -3.07 -1.88
N ASP A 152 17.56 -3.07 -1.13
CA ASP A 152 17.95 -1.97 -0.25
C ASP A 152 19.35 -1.52 -0.65
N GLN A 153 19.44 -0.36 -1.27
CA GLN A 153 20.69 0.22 -1.74
C GLN A 153 20.91 1.55 -1.04
N LEU A 154 21.98 1.62 -0.28
CA LEU A 154 22.46 2.86 0.31
C LEU A 154 23.88 3.14 -0.18
N THR A 155 24.11 4.35 -0.66
CA THR A 155 25.41 4.85 -1.06
C THR A 155 25.73 6.15 -0.32
N CYS A 156 26.96 6.31 0.14
CA CYS A 156 27.52 7.49 0.79
C CYS A 156 28.75 8.01 0.06
#